data_4a503b7721cadc80c77bc2e8536569cc
#
_entry.id   4a503b7721cadc80c77bc2e8536569cc
#
_cell.length_a   1.000
_cell.length_b   1.000
_cell.length_c   1.000
_cell.angle_alpha   90.00
_cell.angle_beta   90.00
_cell.angle_gamma   90.00
#
_symmetry.space_group_name_H-M   'P 1'
#
loop_
_entity.id
_entity.type
_entity.pdbx_description
1 polymer ?
#
loop_
_entity_poly.entity_id
_entity_poly.type
_entity_poly.pdbx_seq_one_letter_code
_entity_poly.pdbx_strand_id
1 'polypeptide(L)'
;MNKKINHGFVWAVLAFITLLFSPLAHAQKSNADKTVLTVTGKDQKQALSLAALKALPQQTIVTKTPWYPDSVKFTGPLLRDVLALAKVKGADISAIALNDYKIHIPMSDAQQYDMILAHQINDEAIPVKTKGPLFVVYPFDSHPELQAKRYYERSIWQLKALTVK
;
A
#
# COMPACT_ATOMS: atom_id res chain seq x y z
N MET A 1 -73.42 -56.24 -25.52
CA MET A 1 -72.86 -55.52 -26.66
C MET A 1 -71.94 -54.43 -26.12
N ASN A 2 -70.66 -54.76 -25.87
CA ASN A 2 -69.75 -53.94 -25.14
C ASN A 2 -68.72 -53.29 -26.09
N LYS A 3 -68.72 -51.97 -26.19
CA LYS A 3 -67.79 -51.19 -26.98
C LYS A 3 -66.63 -50.71 -26.06
N LYS A 4 -65.48 -51.28 -26.27
CA LYS A 4 -64.22 -50.88 -25.57
C LYS A 4 -63.74 -49.57 -26.12
N ILE A 5 -63.49 -48.59 -25.27
CA ILE A 5 -62.85 -47.33 -25.57
C ILE A 5 -61.41 -47.46 -25.20
N ASN A 6 -60.49 -47.35 -26.18
CA ASN A 6 -59.06 -47.33 -26.00
C ASN A 6 -58.61 -45.87 -25.63
N HIS A 7 -58.01 -45.71 -24.48
CA HIS A 7 -57.41 -44.45 -24.10
C HIS A 7 -55.94 -44.52 -24.47
N GLY A 8 -55.55 -43.79 -25.53
CA GLY A 8 -54.21 -43.56 -25.91
C GLY A 8 -53.50 -42.61 -24.91
N PHE A 9 -52.45 -43.11 -24.30
CA PHE A 9 -51.63 -42.38 -23.35
C PHE A 9 -50.68 -41.51 -24.15
N VAL A 10 -50.90 -40.18 -24.18
CA VAL A 10 -49.98 -39.22 -24.78
C VAL A 10 -48.98 -38.79 -23.71
N TRP A 11 -47.75 -39.23 -23.84
CA TRP A 11 -46.61 -38.74 -23.03
C TRP A 11 -46.12 -37.42 -23.61
N ALA A 12 -46.42 -36.31 -22.93
CA ALA A 12 -45.80 -35.01 -23.20
C ALA A 12 -44.46 -34.97 -22.50
N VAL A 13 -43.36 -35.02 -23.29
CA VAL A 13 -42.01 -34.81 -22.81
C VAL A 13 -41.82 -33.30 -22.66
N LEU A 14 -41.85 -32.78 -21.43
CA LEU A 14 -41.46 -31.43 -21.10
C LEU A 14 -39.91 -31.40 -20.98
N ALA A 15 -39.25 -30.90 -22.02
CA ALA A 15 -37.85 -30.60 -21.98
C ALA A 15 -37.61 -29.35 -21.12
N PHE A 16 -37.08 -29.55 -19.90
CA PHE A 16 -36.68 -28.48 -19.00
C PHE A 16 -35.31 -27.95 -19.46
N ILE A 17 -35.31 -26.86 -20.22
CA ILE A 17 -34.09 -26.15 -20.58
C ILE A 17 -33.67 -25.31 -19.35
N THR A 18 -32.78 -25.84 -18.52
CA THR A 18 -32.10 -25.07 -17.47
C THR A 18 -31.04 -24.22 -18.14
N LEU A 19 -31.33 -22.94 -18.38
CA LEU A 19 -30.32 -21.93 -18.68
C LEU A 19 -29.42 -21.77 -17.45
N LEU A 20 -28.21 -22.29 -17.54
CA LEU A 20 -27.13 -21.98 -16.59
C LEU A 20 -26.71 -20.53 -16.79
N PHE A 21 -27.35 -19.63 -16.05
CA PHE A 21 -26.81 -18.28 -15.85
C PHE A 21 -25.54 -18.41 -14.99
N SER A 22 -24.41 -18.51 -15.63
CA SER A 22 -23.10 -18.28 -14.95
C SER A 22 -23.01 -16.78 -14.66
N PRO A 23 -22.96 -16.35 -13.39
CA PRO A 23 -22.66 -14.97 -13.11
C PRO A 23 -21.20 -14.72 -13.53
N LEU A 24 -21.00 -13.90 -14.56
CA LEU A 24 -19.70 -13.28 -14.82
C LEU A 24 -19.37 -12.40 -13.60
N ALA A 25 -18.63 -13.00 -12.67
CA ALA A 25 -18.02 -12.24 -11.59
C ALA A 25 -17.03 -11.26 -12.23
N HIS A 26 -17.49 -10.05 -12.50
CA HIS A 26 -16.59 -8.93 -12.76
C HIS A 26 -15.79 -8.72 -11.47
N ALA A 27 -14.55 -9.21 -11.46
CA ALA A 27 -13.58 -8.89 -10.42
C ALA A 27 -13.37 -7.37 -10.45
N GLN A 28 -14.13 -6.66 -9.65
CA GLN A 28 -13.97 -5.24 -9.43
C GLN A 28 -12.60 -5.08 -8.76
N LYS A 29 -11.60 -4.65 -9.55
CA LYS A 29 -10.24 -4.38 -9.09
C LYS A 29 -10.34 -3.41 -7.91
N SER A 30 -10.24 -3.94 -6.70
CA SER A 30 -10.46 -3.17 -5.48
C SER A 30 -9.40 -2.05 -5.39
N ASN A 31 -9.73 -0.93 -4.74
CA ASN A 31 -8.76 0.13 -4.46
C ASN A 31 -7.53 -0.38 -3.66
N ALA A 32 -7.64 -1.56 -3.05
CA ALA A 32 -6.56 -2.27 -2.36
C ALA A 32 -5.40 -2.65 -3.30
N ASP A 33 -5.65 -2.87 -4.60
CA ASP A 33 -4.64 -3.26 -5.59
C ASP A 33 -3.95 -2.08 -6.28
N LYS A 34 -4.40 -0.85 -5.99
CA LYS A 34 -3.79 0.34 -6.58
C LYS A 34 -2.36 0.53 -6.06
N THR A 35 -1.40 0.62 -6.98
CA THR A 35 -0.02 0.94 -6.64
C THR A 35 0.07 2.31 -5.99
N VAL A 36 0.64 2.37 -4.79
CA VAL A 36 0.91 3.62 -4.05
C VAL A 36 2.40 3.94 -3.97
N LEU A 37 3.26 2.93 -4.17
CA LEU A 37 4.72 3.07 -4.14
C LEU A 37 5.36 2.20 -5.21
N THR A 38 6.29 2.77 -5.96
CA THR A 38 7.21 2.01 -6.83
C THR A 38 8.59 2.00 -6.21
N VAL A 39 9.18 0.81 -6.02
CA VAL A 39 10.56 0.67 -5.55
C VAL A 39 11.39 0.08 -6.68
N THR A 40 12.48 0.76 -7.04
CA THR A 40 13.37 0.37 -8.14
C THR A 40 14.79 0.22 -7.59
N GLY A 41 15.43 -0.89 -7.89
CA GLY A 41 16.86 -1.14 -7.71
C GLY A 41 17.54 -1.36 -9.06
N LYS A 42 18.80 -1.81 -9.05
CA LYS A 42 19.57 -2.07 -10.26
C LYS A 42 18.84 -3.02 -11.23
N ASP A 43 18.40 -4.19 -10.72
CA ASP A 43 17.80 -5.26 -11.50
C ASP A 43 16.38 -5.61 -11.04
N GLN A 44 15.78 -4.78 -10.18
CA GLN A 44 14.50 -5.03 -9.54
C GLN A 44 13.61 -3.79 -9.65
N LYS A 45 12.34 -4.03 -9.98
CA LYS A 45 11.30 -3.00 -9.90
C LYS A 45 10.03 -3.62 -9.35
N GLN A 46 9.54 -3.08 -8.26
CA GLN A 46 8.34 -3.57 -7.61
C GLN A 46 7.32 -2.45 -7.39
N ALA A 47 6.08 -2.73 -7.79
CA ALA A 47 4.94 -1.88 -7.50
C ALA A 47 4.23 -2.42 -6.25
N LEU A 48 4.10 -1.59 -5.23
CA LEU A 48 3.49 -1.94 -3.96
C LEU A 48 2.16 -1.22 -3.79
N SER A 49 1.14 -1.98 -3.45
CA SER A 49 -0.16 -1.43 -3.04
C SER A 49 -0.14 -1.06 -1.56
N LEU A 50 -1.12 -0.26 -1.12
CA LEU A 50 -1.28 0.04 0.30
C LEU A 50 -1.55 -1.24 1.12
N ALA A 51 -2.26 -2.21 0.55
CA ALA A 51 -2.48 -3.51 1.19
C ALA A 51 -1.18 -4.27 1.42
N ALA A 52 -0.26 -4.28 0.45
CA ALA A 52 1.07 -4.90 0.59
C ALA A 52 1.91 -4.23 1.69
N LEU A 53 1.86 -2.90 1.81
CA LEU A 53 2.54 -2.16 2.88
C LEU A 53 1.93 -2.46 4.25
N LYS A 54 0.61 -2.55 4.35
CA LYS A 54 -0.10 -2.88 5.59
C LYS A 54 0.11 -4.32 6.05
N ALA A 55 0.47 -5.23 5.15
CA ALA A 55 0.77 -6.63 5.49
C ALA A 55 2.15 -6.81 6.15
N LEU A 56 3.05 -5.82 6.04
CA LEU A 56 4.31 -5.79 6.78
C LEU A 56 4.07 -5.52 8.27
N PRO A 57 5.01 -5.86 9.17
CA PRO A 57 4.96 -5.44 10.56
C PRO A 57 4.81 -3.92 10.66
N GLN A 58 3.80 -3.47 11.40
CA GLN A 58 3.50 -2.06 11.58
C GLN A 58 4.19 -1.52 12.85
N GLN A 59 4.78 -0.34 12.72
CA GLN A 59 5.36 0.40 13.84
C GLN A 59 4.61 1.71 14.05
N THR A 60 4.65 2.18 15.29
CA THR A 60 4.07 3.47 15.68
C THR A 60 5.15 4.37 16.26
N ILE A 61 5.27 5.57 15.73
CA ILE A 61 6.14 6.63 16.24
C ILE A 61 5.25 7.78 16.72
N VAL A 62 5.41 8.18 17.97
CA VAL A 62 4.82 9.41 18.51
C VAL A 62 5.96 10.41 18.65
N THR A 63 5.93 11.49 17.90
CA THR A 63 7.05 12.43 17.84
C THR A 63 6.60 13.84 17.47
N LYS A 64 7.32 14.85 17.95
CA LYS A 64 7.22 16.24 17.48
C LYS A 64 7.86 16.36 16.10
N THR A 65 7.31 17.23 15.30
CA THR A 65 7.84 17.52 13.95
C THR A 65 7.69 19.01 13.66
N PRO A 66 8.47 19.58 12.74
CA PRO A 66 8.31 21.00 12.36
C PRO A 66 6.97 21.33 11.68
N TRP A 67 6.19 20.32 11.28
CA TRP A 67 4.96 20.49 10.49
C TRP A 67 3.67 20.41 11.32
N TYR A 68 3.80 20.04 12.61
CA TYR A 68 2.66 19.92 13.53
C TYR A 68 3.01 20.59 14.85
N PRO A 69 2.08 21.34 15.47
CA PRO A 69 2.35 22.06 16.73
C PRO A 69 2.60 21.11 17.90
N ASP A 70 1.95 19.95 17.88
CA ASP A 70 2.00 18.95 18.96
C ASP A 70 2.65 17.64 18.46
N SER A 71 2.97 16.75 19.40
CA SER A 71 3.38 15.39 19.08
C SER A 71 2.28 14.66 18.34
N VAL A 72 2.65 13.96 17.28
CA VAL A 72 1.73 13.25 16.39
C VAL A 72 2.09 11.77 16.37
N LYS A 73 1.05 10.95 16.38
CA LYS A 73 1.17 9.49 16.22
C LYS A 73 1.18 9.13 14.73
N PHE A 74 2.29 8.56 14.27
CA PHE A 74 2.45 8.05 12.91
C PHE A 74 2.48 6.53 12.93
N THR A 75 1.81 5.89 11.98
CA THR A 75 1.80 4.41 11.87
C THR A 75 2.12 3.98 10.45
N GLY A 76 3.04 3.00 10.33
CA GLY A 76 3.47 2.41 9.07
C GLY A 76 4.56 1.33 9.26
N PRO A 77 4.94 0.61 8.20
CA PRO A 77 6.05 -0.33 8.24
C PRO A 77 7.40 0.41 8.33
N LEU A 78 8.41 -0.25 8.86
CA LEU A 78 9.78 0.25 8.79
C LEU A 78 10.23 0.39 7.33
N LEU A 79 10.92 1.47 6.99
CA LEU A 79 11.41 1.67 5.63
C LEU A 79 12.35 0.53 5.19
N ARG A 80 13.21 0.01 6.09
CA ARG A 80 14.08 -1.14 5.80
C ARG A 80 13.29 -2.40 5.42
N ASP A 81 12.11 -2.63 6.01
CA ASP A 81 11.28 -3.81 5.70
C ASP A 81 10.62 -3.65 4.32
N VAL A 82 10.24 -2.43 3.95
CA VAL A 82 9.74 -2.11 2.60
C VAL A 82 10.83 -2.35 1.55
N LEU A 83 12.07 -1.93 1.81
CA LEU A 83 13.21 -2.15 0.91
C LEU A 83 13.56 -3.64 0.81
N ALA A 84 13.48 -4.39 1.92
CA ALA A 84 13.69 -5.83 1.95
C ALA A 84 12.61 -6.59 1.16
N LEU A 85 11.32 -6.20 1.31
CA LEU A 85 10.21 -6.74 0.49
C LEU A 85 10.47 -6.53 -1.00
N ALA A 86 10.98 -5.37 -1.39
CA ALA A 86 11.31 -5.05 -2.78
C ALA A 86 12.62 -5.70 -3.26
N LYS A 87 13.36 -6.39 -2.38
CA LYS A 87 14.64 -7.07 -2.68
C LYS A 87 15.70 -6.15 -3.30
N VAL A 88 15.68 -4.87 -2.94
CA VAL A 88 16.65 -3.88 -3.44
C VAL A 88 17.82 -3.73 -2.49
N LYS A 89 19.02 -3.51 -3.06
CA LYS A 89 20.28 -3.27 -2.33
C LYS A 89 21.02 -2.10 -2.94
N GLY A 90 21.65 -1.29 -2.11
CA GLY A 90 22.45 -0.14 -2.53
C GLY A 90 22.87 0.69 -1.32
N ALA A 91 23.59 1.77 -1.58
CA ALA A 91 24.10 2.67 -0.56
C ALA A 91 23.22 3.93 -0.38
N ASP A 92 22.40 4.25 -1.38
CA ASP A 92 21.65 5.50 -1.44
C ASP A 92 20.24 5.30 -1.98
N ILE A 93 19.28 6.02 -1.42
CA ILE A 93 17.87 5.99 -1.76
C ILE A 93 17.48 7.34 -2.32
N SER A 94 17.06 7.40 -3.57
CA SER A 94 16.41 8.57 -4.14
C SER A 94 14.90 8.45 -3.94
N ALA A 95 14.34 9.25 -3.04
CA ALA A 95 12.91 9.30 -2.74
C ALA A 95 12.24 10.40 -3.55
N ILE A 96 11.08 10.10 -4.18
CA ILE A 96 10.38 10.98 -5.13
C ILE A 96 8.92 11.13 -4.71
N ALA A 97 8.48 12.36 -4.52
CA ALA A 97 7.11 12.72 -4.19
C ALA A 97 6.20 12.82 -5.43
N LEU A 98 4.88 12.93 -5.23
CA LEU A 98 3.88 13.07 -6.30
C LEU A 98 4.11 14.31 -7.18
N ASN A 99 4.66 15.38 -6.61
CA ASN A 99 5.00 16.63 -7.31
C ASN A 99 6.42 16.64 -7.91
N ASP A 100 7.06 15.45 -8.02
CA ASP A 100 8.41 15.25 -8.53
C ASP A 100 9.54 15.83 -7.66
N TYR A 101 9.23 16.37 -6.46
CA TYR A 101 10.25 16.67 -5.48
C TYR A 101 11.09 15.43 -5.17
N LYS A 102 12.41 15.60 -5.15
CA LYS A 102 13.35 14.50 -4.96
C LYS A 102 14.33 14.83 -3.84
N ILE A 103 14.57 13.84 -2.98
CA ILE A 103 15.57 13.91 -1.91
C ILE A 103 16.37 12.62 -1.83
N HIS A 104 17.62 12.71 -1.40
CA HIS A 104 18.49 11.56 -1.15
C HIS A 104 18.46 11.20 0.33
N ILE A 105 18.25 9.92 0.61
CA ILE A 105 18.26 9.32 1.94
C ILE A 105 19.36 8.26 1.92
N PRO A 106 20.43 8.38 2.72
CA PRO A 106 21.44 7.33 2.84
C PRO A 106 20.79 6.02 3.30
N MET A 107 21.21 4.89 2.74
CA MET A 107 20.72 3.57 3.19
C MET A 107 21.02 3.33 4.68
N SER A 108 22.11 3.91 5.18
CA SER A 108 22.47 3.89 6.61
C SER A 108 21.39 4.47 7.52
N ASP A 109 20.65 5.49 7.07
CA ASP A 109 19.53 6.02 7.86
C ASP A 109 18.44 4.98 8.08
N ALA A 110 18.07 4.23 7.03
CA ALA A 110 17.07 3.17 7.12
C ALA A 110 17.53 1.97 7.96
N GLN A 111 18.85 1.78 8.09
CA GLN A 111 19.44 0.71 8.91
C GLN A 111 19.63 1.13 10.37
N GLN A 112 20.01 2.38 10.60
CA GLN A 112 20.37 2.90 11.92
C GLN A 112 19.14 3.37 12.70
N TYR A 113 18.19 4.01 12.03
CA TYR A 113 17.00 4.58 12.67
C TYR A 113 15.77 3.77 12.32
N ASP A 114 14.88 3.61 13.28
CA ASP A 114 13.58 2.95 13.08
C ASP A 114 12.60 3.90 12.36
N MET A 115 13.05 4.46 11.23
CA MET A 115 12.21 5.31 10.39
C MET A 115 11.13 4.49 9.70
N ILE A 116 9.93 5.03 9.65
CA ILE A 116 8.76 4.37 9.06
C ILE A 116 8.31 5.02 7.76
N LEU A 117 7.63 4.24 6.95
CA LEU A 117 6.83 4.73 5.86
C LEU A 117 5.38 4.84 6.33
N ALA A 118 5.06 5.97 6.96
CA ALA A 118 3.75 6.20 7.56
C ALA A 118 2.65 6.28 6.49
N HIS A 119 1.54 5.60 6.74
CA HIS A 119 0.32 5.68 5.96
C HIS A 119 -0.89 6.15 6.80
N GLN A 120 -0.69 6.32 8.12
CA GLN A 120 -1.68 6.86 9.05
C GLN A 120 -1.06 7.93 9.95
N ILE A 121 -1.89 8.90 10.31
CA ILE A 121 -1.65 9.91 11.35
C ILE A 121 -2.85 9.86 12.30
N ASN A 122 -2.59 9.68 13.62
CA ASN A 122 -3.62 9.58 14.67
C ASN A 122 -4.69 8.54 14.30
N ASP A 123 -4.24 7.36 13.81
CA ASP A 123 -5.07 6.22 13.38
C ASP A 123 -5.92 6.45 12.12
N GLU A 124 -5.82 7.61 11.49
CA GLU A 124 -6.50 7.93 10.25
C GLU A 124 -5.55 7.86 9.04
N ALA A 125 -6.06 7.42 7.89
CA ALA A 125 -5.28 7.39 6.65
C ALA A 125 -4.84 8.81 6.26
N ILE A 126 -3.57 8.98 5.86
CA ILE A 126 -3.05 10.28 5.45
C ILE A 126 -3.65 10.68 4.09
N PRO A 127 -4.43 11.77 4.01
CA PRO A 127 -5.04 12.18 2.75
C PRO A 127 -3.98 12.63 1.73
N VAL A 128 -4.16 12.25 0.47
CA VAL A 128 -3.27 12.68 -0.64
C VAL A 128 -3.21 14.19 -0.76
N LYS A 129 -4.32 14.89 -0.47
CA LYS A 129 -4.40 16.37 -0.51
C LYS A 129 -3.48 17.07 0.49
N THR A 130 -3.01 16.36 1.52
CA THR A 130 -2.09 16.88 2.54
C THR A 130 -0.70 16.28 2.39
N LYS A 131 -0.38 15.24 3.15
CA LYS A 131 0.94 14.59 3.17
C LYS A 131 0.90 13.11 2.71
N GLY A 132 -0.29 12.58 2.36
CA GLY A 132 -0.45 11.18 1.93
C GLY A 132 -0.17 10.92 0.46
N PRO A 133 -0.28 9.68 0.03
CA PRO A 133 -0.69 8.54 0.85
C PRO A 133 0.40 8.01 1.78
N LEU A 134 1.68 8.37 1.54
CA LEU A 134 2.85 7.87 2.27
C LEU A 134 3.77 9.01 2.69
N PHE A 135 4.31 8.90 3.91
CA PHE A 135 5.17 9.89 4.52
C PHE A 135 6.35 9.20 5.22
N VAL A 136 7.58 9.54 4.86
CA VAL A 136 8.78 9.05 5.55
C VAL A 136 8.94 9.81 6.86
N VAL A 137 8.94 9.10 7.99
CA VAL A 137 9.02 9.70 9.33
C VAL A 137 10.17 9.09 10.12
N TYR A 138 11.02 9.95 10.67
CA TYR A 138 12.06 9.58 11.62
C TYR A 138 11.56 9.67 13.06
N PRO A 139 12.12 8.89 14.01
CA PRO A 139 11.79 8.99 15.44
C PRO A 139 12.53 10.17 16.11
N PHE A 140 12.13 11.42 15.77
CA PHE A 140 12.86 12.64 16.14
C PHE A 140 13.06 12.82 17.64
N ASP A 141 12.05 12.46 18.47
CA ASP A 141 12.14 12.64 19.91
C ASP A 141 13.01 11.57 20.58
N SER A 142 13.25 10.43 19.91
CA SER A 142 14.09 9.35 20.43
C SER A 142 15.58 9.57 20.17
N HIS A 143 15.93 10.47 19.25
CA HIS A 143 17.28 10.71 18.78
C HIS A 143 17.52 12.22 18.59
N PRO A 144 18.21 12.91 19.54
CA PRO A 144 18.44 14.36 19.45
C PRO A 144 19.13 14.80 18.16
N GLU A 145 20.03 13.98 17.60
CA GLU A 145 20.72 14.24 16.34
C GLU A 145 19.80 14.31 15.12
N LEU A 146 18.60 13.72 15.21
CA LEU A 146 17.58 13.78 14.15
C LEU A 146 16.86 15.14 14.10
N GLN A 147 16.97 15.95 15.16
CA GLN A 147 16.38 17.29 15.22
C GLN A 147 17.24 18.31 14.43
N ALA A 148 17.57 17.97 13.19
CA ALA A 148 18.38 18.78 12.31
C ALA A 148 17.73 18.89 10.92
N LYS A 149 17.94 20.03 10.26
CA LYS A 149 17.37 20.38 8.95
C LYS A 149 17.46 19.23 7.93
N ARG A 150 18.63 18.56 7.87
CA ARG A 150 18.86 17.46 6.92
C ARG A 150 17.86 16.29 7.07
N TYR A 151 17.45 15.94 8.30
CA TYR A 151 16.50 14.85 8.53
C TYR A 151 15.05 15.30 8.30
N TYR A 152 14.75 16.57 8.57
CA TYR A 152 13.46 17.15 8.20
C TYR A 152 13.28 17.15 6.68
N GLU A 153 14.30 17.51 5.91
CA GLU A 153 14.28 17.46 4.44
C GLU A 153 14.14 16.03 3.90
N ARG A 154 14.77 15.04 4.57
CA ARG A 154 14.62 13.61 4.21
C ARG A 154 13.27 13.03 4.55
N SER A 155 12.50 13.67 5.42
CA SER A 155 11.14 13.26 5.76
C SER A 155 10.16 13.69 4.67
N ILE A 156 10.29 13.06 3.52
CA ILE A 156 9.48 13.34 2.33
C ILE A 156 8.06 12.82 2.50
N TRP A 157 7.07 13.66 2.21
CA TRP A 157 5.65 13.30 2.16
C TRP A 157 5.17 13.15 0.71
N GLN A 158 3.91 12.67 0.53
CA GLN A 158 3.35 12.33 -0.78
C GLN A 158 4.29 11.43 -1.60
N LEU A 159 4.98 10.52 -0.91
CA LEU A 159 5.95 9.64 -1.56
C LEU A 159 5.26 8.73 -2.59
N LYS A 160 5.82 8.65 -3.82
CA LYS A 160 5.37 7.76 -4.90
C LYS A 160 6.41 6.76 -5.35
N ALA A 161 7.70 7.08 -5.19
CA ALA A 161 8.76 6.19 -5.67
C ALA A 161 10.04 6.26 -4.82
N LEU A 162 10.73 5.12 -4.74
CA LEU A 162 12.08 4.96 -4.21
C LEU A 162 12.95 4.35 -5.30
N THR A 163 14.12 4.92 -5.54
CA THR A 163 15.15 4.35 -6.41
C THR A 163 16.40 4.12 -5.59
N VAL A 164 16.85 2.87 -5.51
CA VAL A 164 18.02 2.45 -4.72
C VAL A 164 19.20 2.22 -5.66
N LYS A 165 20.36 2.83 -5.33
CA LYS A 165 21.61 2.75 -6.08
C LYS A 165 22.77 2.32 -5.21
#